data_8f35a306d6d449eaca5b7b6edb8a5fb3
#
_entry.id   8f35a306d6d449eaca5b7b6edb8a5fb3
#
_cell.length_a   1.000
_cell.length_b   1.000
_cell.length_c   1.000
_cell.angle_alpha   90.00
_cell.angle_beta   90.00
_cell.angle_gamma   90.00
#
_symmetry.space_group_name_H-M   'P 1'
#
loop_
_entity.id
_entity.type
_entity.pdbx_description
1 polymer ?
#
loop_
_entity_poly.entity_id
_entity_poly.type
_entity_poly.pdbx_seq_one_letter_code
_entity_poly.pdbx_strand_id
1 'polypeptide(L)'
;MLNIDIPTHSRINTQDWTKGTQSVPRGYIYSTSDIYFDDAAVEQFERNISNDVKWISDIPNDMVGITSYFCDIQTSDYYIIYNKDTKEFNKLPSASGTYVFINVLYNAESNTMKLVEYQIEYTK
;
A
#
# COMPACT_ATOMS: atom_id res chain seq x y z
N MET A 1 6.50 12.40 -2.68
CA MET A 1 7.09 11.13 -3.13
C MET A 1 7.02 10.10 -2.02
N LEU A 2 6.62 8.88 -2.35
CA LEU A 2 6.57 7.80 -1.36
C LEU A 2 7.97 7.25 -1.13
N ASN A 3 8.50 7.46 0.07
CA ASN A 3 9.79 6.92 0.48
C ASN A 3 9.56 5.84 1.55
N ILE A 4 9.91 4.60 1.20
CA ILE A 4 9.87 3.48 2.13
C ILE A 4 11.28 2.91 2.22
N ASP A 5 11.78 2.82 3.45
CA ASP A 5 13.11 2.29 3.71
C ASP A 5 13.04 0.76 3.71
N ILE A 6 13.53 0.14 2.65
CA ILE A 6 13.54 -1.32 2.52
C ILE A 6 14.91 -1.84 2.92
N PRO A 7 15.00 -2.68 3.97
CA PRO A 7 16.27 -3.23 4.40
C PRO A 7 16.96 -4.09 3.32
N THR A 8 18.27 -4.11 3.35
CA THR A 8 19.09 -4.78 2.31
C THR A 8 18.95 -6.30 2.26
N HIS A 9 18.44 -6.91 3.33
CA HIS A 9 18.25 -8.37 3.41
C HIS A 9 16.85 -8.82 3.00
N SER A 10 16.16 -8.01 2.19
CA SER A 10 14.81 -8.33 1.74
C SER A 10 14.82 -8.96 0.35
N ARG A 11 13.84 -9.84 0.09
CA ARG A 11 13.60 -10.40 -1.24
C ARG A 11 12.35 -9.73 -1.81
N ILE A 12 12.38 -9.37 -3.10
CA ILE A 12 11.29 -8.64 -3.74
C ILE A 12 10.77 -9.44 -4.93
N ASN A 13 9.46 -9.66 -4.96
CA ASN A 13 8.72 -10.24 -6.07
C ASN A 13 7.76 -9.17 -6.60
N THR A 14 7.91 -8.80 -7.86
CA THR A 14 7.05 -7.77 -8.46
C THR A 14 6.28 -8.34 -9.65
N GLN A 15 4.99 -8.08 -9.69
CA GLN A 15 4.13 -8.40 -10.83
C GLN A 15 3.57 -7.09 -11.39
N ASP A 16 3.78 -6.87 -12.69
CA ASP A 16 3.40 -5.64 -13.36
C ASP A 16 2.15 -5.87 -14.20
N TRP A 17 1.11 -5.07 -13.96
CA TRP A 17 -0.17 -5.14 -14.64
C TRP A 17 -0.43 -3.90 -15.51
N THR A 18 0.62 -3.14 -15.85
CA THR A 18 0.49 -1.81 -16.49
C THR A 18 -0.25 -1.82 -17.83
N LYS A 19 -0.42 -2.98 -18.46
CA LYS A 19 -1.13 -3.07 -19.74
C LYS A 19 -2.63 -3.32 -19.58
N GLY A 20 -3.17 -3.06 -18.41
CA GLY A 20 -4.61 -3.15 -18.18
C GLY A 20 -5.16 -4.55 -18.14
N THR A 21 -4.34 -5.55 -17.81
CA THR A 21 -4.76 -6.94 -17.77
C THR A 21 -5.49 -7.31 -16.50
N GLN A 22 -5.38 -6.50 -15.45
CA GLN A 22 -6.03 -6.76 -14.18
C GLN A 22 -7.01 -5.62 -13.87
N SER A 23 -8.29 -5.81 -14.21
CA SER A 23 -9.33 -4.86 -13.87
C SER A 23 -10.10 -5.33 -12.64
N VAL A 24 -10.58 -4.38 -11.85
CA VAL A 24 -11.42 -4.59 -10.67
C VAL A 24 -12.55 -3.57 -10.73
N PRO A 25 -13.63 -3.74 -9.94
CA PRO A 25 -14.67 -2.71 -9.87
C PRO A 25 -14.05 -1.36 -9.51
N ARG A 26 -14.34 -0.33 -10.29
CA ARG A 26 -13.87 1.05 -10.11
C ARG A 26 -12.41 1.33 -10.50
N GLY A 27 -11.69 0.40 -11.13
CA GLY A 27 -10.33 0.76 -11.53
C GLY A 27 -9.50 -0.38 -12.07
N TYR A 28 -8.19 -0.18 -12.01
CA TYR A 28 -7.21 -1.12 -12.54
C TYR A 28 -6.04 -1.25 -11.58
N ILE A 29 -5.55 -2.49 -11.39
CA ILE A 29 -4.30 -2.73 -10.69
C ILE A 29 -3.16 -2.62 -11.71
N TYR A 30 -2.18 -1.75 -11.42
CA TYR A 30 -1.01 -1.57 -12.28
C TYR A 30 0.12 -2.50 -11.92
N SER A 31 0.39 -2.69 -10.63
CA SER A 31 1.47 -3.55 -10.17
C SER A 31 1.22 -4.04 -8.76
N THR A 32 1.77 -5.20 -8.44
CA THR A 32 1.84 -5.71 -7.08
C THR A 32 3.26 -6.13 -6.79
N SER A 33 3.75 -5.84 -5.59
CA SER A 33 5.08 -6.24 -5.15
C SER A 33 4.97 -6.88 -3.77
N ASP A 34 5.58 -8.05 -3.62
CA ASP A 34 5.68 -8.72 -2.34
C ASP A 34 7.12 -8.68 -1.87
N ILE A 35 7.35 -8.19 -0.67
CA ILE A 35 8.68 -8.06 -0.07
C ILE A 35 8.73 -8.97 1.15
N TYR A 36 9.70 -9.87 1.15
CA TYR A 36 9.89 -10.84 2.23
C TYR A 36 11.12 -10.46 3.03
N PHE A 37 10.94 -10.23 4.32
CA PHE A 37 12.02 -9.80 5.21
C PHE A 37 12.62 -11.01 5.92
N ASP A 38 13.95 -11.07 6.04
CA ASP A 38 14.61 -11.98 6.98
C ASP A 38 14.59 -11.36 8.40
N ASP A 39 15.04 -12.10 9.40
CA ASP A 39 14.96 -11.67 10.80
C ASP A 39 15.68 -10.35 11.05
N ALA A 40 16.83 -10.12 10.43
CA ALA A 40 17.57 -8.87 10.60
C ALA A 40 16.84 -7.70 9.95
N ALA A 41 16.25 -7.95 8.77
CA ALA A 41 15.47 -6.90 8.06
C ALA A 41 14.21 -6.52 8.83
N VAL A 42 13.52 -7.49 9.41
CA VAL A 42 12.31 -7.25 10.20
C VAL A 42 12.60 -6.32 11.37
N GLU A 43 13.65 -6.59 12.13
CA GLU A 43 14.01 -5.79 13.29
C GLU A 43 14.29 -4.33 12.91
N GLN A 44 15.06 -4.14 11.85
CA GLN A 44 15.37 -2.80 11.35
C GLN A 44 14.12 -2.09 10.85
N PHE A 45 13.26 -2.81 10.11
CA PHE A 45 12.05 -2.24 9.51
C PHE A 45 11.06 -1.82 10.60
N GLU A 46 10.85 -2.62 11.63
CA GLU A 46 9.92 -2.29 12.71
C GLU A 46 10.37 -1.08 13.50
N ARG A 47 11.68 -0.89 13.68
CA ARG A 47 12.21 0.35 14.29
C ARG A 47 11.91 1.56 13.42
N ASN A 48 12.02 1.43 12.11
CA ASN A 48 11.74 2.53 11.18
C ASN A 48 10.25 2.89 11.18
N ILE A 49 9.36 1.90 11.21
CA ILE A 49 7.91 2.12 11.24
C ILE A 49 7.50 2.92 12.47
N SER A 50 8.05 2.60 13.64
CA SER A 50 7.63 3.21 14.91
C SER A 50 7.89 4.72 14.97
N ASN A 51 8.77 5.23 14.12
CA ASN A 51 9.14 6.64 14.06
C ASN A 51 8.57 7.37 12.84
N ASP A 52 7.80 6.68 12.00
CA ASP A 52 7.28 7.25 10.75
C ASP A 52 5.76 7.41 10.83
N VAL A 53 5.31 8.67 10.83
CA VAL A 53 3.88 9.02 10.96
C VAL A 53 3.04 8.60 9.76
N LYS A 54 3.65 8.25 8.63
CA LYS A 54 2.93 7.77 7.45
C LYS A 54 2.28 6.40 7.70
N TRP A 55 2.84 5.60 8.58
CA TRP A 55 2.31 4.29 8.91
C TRP A 55 1.18 4.39 9.93
N ILE A 56 0.05 3.74 9.62
CA ILE A 56 -1.11 3.68 10.49
C ILE A 56 -1.44 2.24 10.83
N SER A 57 -2.01 2.01 12.02
CA SER A 57 -2.45 0.66 12.44
C SER A 57 -3.92 0.40 12.13
N ASP A 58 -4.71 1.46 11.95
CA ASP A 58 -6.13 1.35 11.60
C ASP A 58 -6.43 2.18 10.36
N ILE A 59 -7.05 1.55 9.36
CA ILE A 59 -7.46 2.26 8.15
C ILE A 59 -8.67 3.15 8.48
N PRO A 60 -8.67 4.43 8.07
CA PRO A 60 -9.83 5.30 8.26
C PRO A 60 -11.10 4.68 7.69
N ASN A 61 -12.22 4.80 8.41
CA ASN A 61 -13.47 4.15 8.04
C ASN A 61 -13.94 4.49 6.63
N ASP A 62 -13.72 5.72 6.19
CA ASP A 62 -14.11 6.17 4.86
C ASP A 62 -13.24 5.59 3.74
N MET A 63 -12.10 5.00 4.06
CA MET A 63 -11.18 4.40 3.09
C MET A 63 -11.26 2.88 3.02
N VAL A 64 -11.91 2.22 3.99
CA VAL A 64 -11.98 0.76 4.05
C VAL A 64 -12.59 0.16 2.79
N GLY A 65 -13.69 0.74 2.29
CA GLY A 65 -14.37 0.24 1.12
C GLY A 65 -13.52 0.24 -0.14
N ILE A 66 -12.76 1.32 -0.36
CA ILE A 66 -11.87 1.44 -1.52
C ILE A 66 -10.67 0.50 -1.37
N THR A 67 -10.04 0.53 -0.21
CA THR A 67 -8.83 -0.24 0.04
C THR A 67 -9.07 -1.74 -0.10
N SER A 68 -10.21 -2.24 0.38
CA SER A 68 -10.52 -3.66 0.35
C SER A 68 -10.73 -4.25 -1.05
N TYR A 69 -11.00 -3.41 -2.05
CA TYR A 69 -11.06 -3.88 -3.43
C TYR A 69 -9.71 -4.31 -3.98
N PHE A 70 -8.64 -3.75 -3.46
CA PHE A 70 -7.30 -3.91 -4.02
C PHE A 70 -6.35 -4.68 -3.13
N CYS A 71 -6.66 -4.80 -1.84
CA CYS A 71 -5.79 -5.40 -0.85
C CYS A 71 -6.60 -6.16 0.20
N ASP A 72 -6.03 -7.24 0.73
CA ASP A 72 -6.57 -7.90 1.92
C ASP A 72 -6.06 -7.17 3.16
N ILE A 73 -6.90 -6.29 3.70
CA ILE A 73 -6.54 -5.44 4.83
C ILE A 73 -6.64 -6.15 6.18
N GLN A 74 -7.27 -7.34 6.24
CA GLN A 74 -7.50 -8.02 7.51
C GLN A 74 -6.27 -8.73 8.06
N THR A 75 -5.29 -9.02 7.21
CA THR A 75 -4.10 -9.76 7.59
C THR A 75 -2.89 -8.88 7.86
N SER A 76 -3.04 -7.57 7.79
CA SER A 76 -1.92 -6.63 7.93
C SER A 76 -1.99 -5.87 9.24
N ASP A 77 -0.83 -5.51 9.77
CA ASP A 77 -0.69 -4.80 11.05
C ASP A 77 -0.50 -3.30 10.88
N TYR A 78 0.16 -2.88 9.79
CA TYR A 78 0.43 -1.48 9.50
C TYR A 78 0.17 -1.19 8.03
N TYR A 79 -0.26 0.03 7.74
CA TYR A 79 -0.70 0.44 6.41
C TYR A 79 -0.16 1.82 6.05
N ILE A 80 0.12 2.01 4.76
CA ILE A 80 0.24 3.34 4.15
C ILE A 80 -0.67 3.35 2.93
N ILE A 81 -1.48 4.38 2.79
CA ILE A 81 -2.29 4.61 1.58
C ILE A 81 -1.83 5.95 1.00
N TYR A 82 -1.17 5.91 -0.14
CA TYR A 82 -0.57 7.08 -0.75
C TYR A 82 -1.26 7.43 -2.07
N ASN A 83 -1.72 8.67 -2.20
CA ASN A 83 -2.26 9.20 -3.44
C ASN A 83 -1.13 9.84 -4.24
N LYS A 84 -0.78 9.25 -5.39
CA LYS A 84 0.32 9.75 -6.22
C LYS A 84 0.02 11.10 -6.87
N ASP A 85 -1.27 11.40 -7.10
CA ASP A 85 -1.68 12.64 -7.75
C ASP A 85 -1.69 13.83 -6.80
N THR A 86 -2.27 13.65 -5.60
CA THR A 86 -2.33 14.71 -4.59
C THR A 86 -1.13 14.73 -3.66
N LYS A 87 -0.36 13.63 -3.64
CA LYS A 87 0.79 13.42 -2.74
C LYS A 87 0.39 13.42 -1.25
N GLU A 88 -0.84 13.03 -0.97
CA GLU A 88 -1.38 12.93 0.38
C GLU A 88 -1.36 11.49 0.87
N PHE A 89 -1.24 11.32 2.19
CA PHE A 89 -1.20 10.01 2.85
C PHE A 89 -2.47 9.76 3.64
N ASN A 90 -3.00 8.54 3.54
CA ASN A 90 -4.07 8.01 4.39
C ASN A 90 -5.34 8.87 4.38
N LYS A 91 -5.72 9.37 3.21
CA LYS A 91 -6.78 10.35 3.07
C LYS A 91 -7.46 10.20 1.72
N LEU A 92 -8.78 10.35 1.71
CA LEU A 92 -9.56 10.40 0.47
C LEU A 92 -9.31 11.71 -0.27
N PRO A 93 -9.43 11.70 -1.62
CA PRO A 93 -9.37 12.94 -2.38
C PRO A 93 -10.51 13.90 -1.98
N SER A 94 -10.23 15.19 -2.07
CA SER A 94 -11.24 16.21 -1.75
C SER A 94 -12.23 16.43 -2.89
N ALA A 95 -11.97 15.91 -4.08
CA ALA A 95 -12.82 16.06 -5.26
C ALA A 95 -12.94 14.74 -6.01
N SER A 96 -14.06 14.61 -6.76
CA SER A 96 -14.23 13.45 -7.65
C SER A 96 -13.21 13.49 -8.77
N GLY A 97 -12.78 12.32 -9.23
CA GLY A 97 -11.79 12.21 -10.30
C GLY A 97 -11.16 10.84 -10.35
N THR A 98 -10.18 10.72 -11.22
CA THR A 98 -9.38 9.50 -11.38
C THR A 98 -8.03 9.72 -10.72
N TYR A 99 -7.66 8.79 -9.83
CA TYR A 99 -6.44 8.90 -9.04
C TYR A 99 -5.66 7.60 -9.06
N VAL A 100 -4.34 7.71 -8.94
CA VAL A 100 -3.46 6.55 -8.77
C VAL A 100 -2.99 6.50 -7.31
N PHE A 101 -3.22 5.36 -6.69
CA PHE A 101 -2.83 5.11 -5.31
C PHE A 101 -1.76 4.02 -5.22
N ILE A 102 -0.95 4.10 -4.19
CA ILE A 102 -0.10 3.00 -3.76
C ILE A 102 -0.50 2.65 -2.33
N ASN A 103 -0.96 1.41 -2.13
CA ASN A 103 -1.19 0.88 -0.80
C ASN A 103 -0.02 0.02 -0.38
N VAL A 104 0.47 0.24 0.82
CA VAL A 104 1.54 -0.56 1.42
C VAL A 104 1.00 -1.21 2.67
N LEU A 105 1.14 -2.54 2.75
CA LEU A 105 0.62 -3.33 3.86
C LEU A 105 1.76 -4.16 4.44
N TYR A 106 1.98 -4.05 5.74
CA TYR A 106 2.99 -4.82 6.44
C TYR A 106 2.33 -5.82 7.38
N ASN A 107 2.75 -7.08 7.29
CA ASN A 107 2.30 -8.17 8.16
C ASN A 107 3.49 -8.67 8.99
N ALA A 108 3.45 -8.40 10.29
CA ALA A 108 4.53 -8.79 11.20
C ALA A 108 4.61 -10.29 11.42
N GLU A 109 3.47 -10.97 11.38
CA GLU A 109 3.43 -12.42 11.60
C GLU A 109 4.14 -13.19 10.48
N SER A 110 3.95 -12.76 9.23
CA SER A 110 4.57 -13.41 8.07
C SER A 110 5.88 -12.75 7.63
N ASN A 111 6.27 -11.66 8.26
CA ASN A 111 7.45 -10.86 7.88
C ASN A 111 7.41 -10.41 6.42
N THR A 112 6.23 -9.97 5.97
CA THR A 112 6.04 -9.58 4.57
C THR A 112 5.46 -8.18 4.47
N MET A 113 5.81 -7.51 3.37
CA MET A 113 5.21 -6.24 2.99
C MET A 113 4.68 -6.37 1.57
N LYS A 114 3.46 -5.87 1.35
CA LYS A 114 2.86 -5.87 0.01
C LYS A 114 2.63 -4.43 -0.43
N LEU A 115 3.03 -4.13 -1.66
CA LEU A 115 2.74 -2.86 -2.32
C LEU A 115 1.80 -3.13 -3.48
N VAL A 116 0.72 -2.35 -3.57
CA VAL A 116 -0.22 -2.43 -4.68
C VAL A 116 -0.39 -1.04 -5.25
N GLU A 117 -0.03 -0.87 -6.52
CA GLU A 117 -0.28 0.37 -7.25
C GLU A 117 -1.50 0.17 -8.13
N TYR A 118 -2.48 1.08 -8.01
CA TYR A 118 -3.76 0.94 -8.71
C TYR A 118 -4.36 2.30 -9.04
N GLN A 119 -5.21 2.30 -10.08
CA GLN A 119 -5.99 3.46 -10.47
C GLN A 119 -7.43 3.27 -10.01
N ILE A 120 -8.04 4.30 -9.48
CA ILE A 120 -9.46 4.31 -9.12
C ILE A 120 -10.18 5.50 -9.74
N GLU A 121 -11.48 5.31 -9.97
CA GLU A 121 -12.40 6.40 -10.22
C GLU A 121 -13.13 6.70 -8.91
N TYR A 122 -12.88 7.88 -8.37
CA TYR A 122 -13.46 8.30 -7.10
C TYR A 122 -14.59 9.29 -7.33
N THR A 123 -15.75 9.01 -6.73
CA THR A 123 -16.91 9.91 -6.75
C THR A 123 -17.17 10.38 -5.33
N LYS A 124 -17.03 11.68 -5.16
CA LYS A 124 -17.28 12.32 -3.87
C LYS A 124 -18.77 12.40 -3.57
#